data_ff19b953588999cbd3560458b4ff67c9
#
_entry.id   ff19b953588999cbd3560458b4ff67c9
#
_cell.length_a   1.000
_cell.length_b   1.000
_cell.length_c   1.000
_cell.angle_alpha   90.00
_cell.angle_beta   90.00
_cell.angle_gamma   90.00
#
_symmetry.space_group_name_H-M   'P 1'
#
loop_
_entity.id
_entity.type
_entity.pdbx_description
1 polymer ?
#
loop_
_entity_poly.entity_id
_entity_poly.type
_entity_poly.pdbx_seq_one_letter_code
_entity_poly.pdbx_strand_id
1 'polypeptide(L)'
;NEKLYGLHLAYPVNKKIFAQAAYYHPEAIYDGNTVAYQKNDVYTVGLGYKFDKSTILYAEYLKADKPVLPEQGYSKAGWAARLDYKGAKYNNPGSWGTYVAYYDQPAATIYDHTSEMDVNKMYDTRTNRELVTGYAGIKGYEIGVNYTVARNVMAAFNYFDYQGADNNNIKDRMMWTQL
;
A
#
# COMPACT_ATOMS: atom_id res chain seq x y z
N ASN A 1 -15.35 17.64 -3.15
CA ASN A 1 -14.04 17.59 -3.82
C ASN A 1 -12.97 17.23 -2.80
N GLU A 2 -12.35 16.09 -2.97
CA GLU A 2 -11.19 15.68 -2.18
C GLU A 2 -9.92 16.16 -2.88
N LYS A 3 -8.95 16.62 -2.11
CA LYS A 3 -7.63 17.00 -2.61
C LYS A 3 -6.56 16.32 -1.77
N LEU A 4 -5.53 15.81 -2.42
CA LEU A 4 -4.34 15.28 -1.78
C LEU A 4 -3.14 16.08 -2.27
N TYR A 5 -2.43 16.71 -1.34
CA TYR A 5 -1.15 17.34 -1.62
C TYR A 5 -0.03 16.42 -1.17
N GLY A 6 0.97 16.26 -2.00
CA GLY A 6 2.11 15.40 -1.69
C GLY A 6 3.43 16.05 -2.06
N LEU A 7 4.42 15.88 -1.19
CA LEU A 7 5.83 16.18 -1.47
C LEU A 7 6.63 14.89 -1.32
N HIS A 8 7.34 14.50 -2.36
CA HIS A 8 8.19 13.33 -2.34
C HIS A 8 9.63 13.71 -2.70
N LEU A 9 10.56 13.26 -1.88
CA LEU A 9 12.00 13.43 -2.06
C LEU A 9 12.64 12.04 -2.18
N ALA A 10 13.46 11.85 -3.21
CA ALA A 10 14.24 10.64 -3.41
C ALA A 10 15.71 10.99 -3.58
N TYR A 11 16.59 10.26 -2.92
CA TYR A 11 18.03 10.51 -2.92
C TYR A 11 18.82 9.20 -3.11
N PRO A 12 19.64 9.09 -4.17
CA PRO A 12 20.57 7.98 -4.35
C PRO A 12 21.79 8.18 -3.42
N VAL A 13 21.80 7.49 -2.29
CA VAL A 13 22.93 7.56 -1.33
C VAL A 13 24.21 7.03 -1.97
N ASN A 14 24.10 5.94 -2.73
CA ASN A 14 25.17 5.40 -3.57
C ASN A 14 24.59 4.49 -4.67
N LYS A 15 25.44 3.72 -5.38
CA LYS A 15 25.00 2.84 -6.47
C LYS A 15 24.03 1.72 -6.04
N LYS A 16 24.04 1.36 -4.76
CA LYS A 16 23.21 0.27 -4.21
C LYS A 16 22.12 0.75 -3.27
N ILE A 17 22.30 1.89 -2.60
CA ILE A 17 21.39 2.38 -1.56
C ILE A 17 20.71 3.65 -2.07
N PHE A 18 19.39 3.70 -1.89
CA PHE A 18 18.60 4.90 -2.08
C PHE A 18 17.68 5.12 -0.89
N ALA A 19 17.41 6.37 -0.58
CA ALA A 19 16.51 6.78 0.47
C ALA A 19 15.39 7.63 -0.12
N GLN A 20 14.24 7.60 0.52
CA GLN A 20 13.15 8.50 0.18
C GLN A 20 12.41 8.96 1.42
N ALA A 21 11.77 10.12 1.29
CA ALA A 21 10.86 10.65 2.29
C ALA A 21 9.68 11.29 1.58
N ALA A 22 8.51 11.19 2.17
CA ALA A 22 7.34 11.87 1.64
C ALA A 22 6.48 12.46 2.76
N TYR A 23 5.74 13.48 2.39
CA TYR A 23 4.72 14.10 3.19
C TYR A 23 3.45 14.19 2.37
N TYR A 24 2.34 13.80 2.97
CA TYR A 24 1.03 13.84 2.36
C TYR A 24 0.06 14.59 3.25
N HIS A 25 -0.67 15.52 2.66
CA HIS A 25 -1.70 16.33 3.31
C HIS A 25 -3.04 16.15 2.56
N PRO A 26 -3.97 15.39 3.11
CA PRO A 26 -5.32 15.26 2.56
C PRO A 26 -6.18 16.45 2.97
N GLU A 27 -6.89 17.02 2.03
CA GLU A 27 -7.90 18.04 2.26
C GLU A 27 -9.27 17.47 1.85
N ALA A 28 -10.05 17.01 2.83
CA ALA A 28 -11.40 16.53 2.60
C ALA A 28 -12.38 17.70 2.60
N ILE A 29 -13.15 17.85 1.53
CA ILE A 29 -14.28 18.78 1.46
C ILE A 29 -15.54 17.96 1.71
N TYR A 30 -16.19 18.22 2.82
CA TYR A 30 -17.40 17.56 3.27
C TYR A 30 -18.58 17.74 2.33
N ASP A 31 -19.36 16.68 2.14
CA ASP A 31 -20.76 16.75 1.78
C ASP A 31 -21.57 16.27 3.02
N GLY A 32 -22.33 17.17 3.53
CA GLY A 32 -23.10 17.27 4.78
C GLY A 32 -23.52 16.08 5.63
N ASN A 33 -23.27 14.81 5.30
CA ASN A 33 -23.80 13.66 6.05
C ASN A 33 -22.90 12.43 6.14
N THR A 34 -21.66 12.46 5.69
CA THR A 34 -20.78 11.29 5.73
C THR A 34 -19.62 11.52 6.69
N VAL A 35 -19.25 10.49 7.43
CA VAL A 35 -18.11 10.46 8.36
C VAL A 35 -16.87 10.99 7.63
N ALA A 36 -16.41 12.13 8.10
CA ALA A 36 -15.26 12.78 7.54
C ALA A 36 -14.03 11.91 7.64
N TYR A 37 -13.38 11.68 6.53
CA TYR A 37 -11.96 11.38 6.56
C TYR A 37 -11.27 12.48 7.35
N GLN A 38 -10.69 12.12 8.48
CA GLN A 38 -9.99 13.11 9.28
C GLN A 38 -8.84 13.65 8.45
N LYS A 39 -8.70 14.97 8.40
CA LYS A 39 -7.47 15.62 7.95
C LYS A 39 -6.32 15.04 8.76
N ASN A 40 -5.53 14.19 8.15
CA ASN A 40 -4.49 13.45 8.85
C ASN A 40 -3.24 13.43 7.97
N ASP A 41 -2.28 14.20 8.35
CA ASP A 41 -1.03 14.26 7.64
C ASP A 41 -0.25 12.95 7.83
N VAL A 42 0.36 12.47 6.75
CA VAL A 42 1.18 11.26 6.78
C VAL A 42 2.59 11.58 6.32
N TYR A 43 3.54 11.15 7.12
CA TYR A 43 4.97 11.24 6.85
C TYR A 43 5.50 9.84 6.58
N THR A 44 6.36 9.72 5.57
CA THR A 44 7.02 8.46 5.28
C THR A 44 8.52 8.64 5.14
N VAL A 45 9.27 7.63 5.56
CA VAL A 45 10.70 7.51 5.32
C VAL A 45 11.01 6.09 4.89
N GLY A 46 11.75 5.95 3.80
CA GLY A 46 12.05 4.66 3.23
C GLY A 46 13.51 4.50 2.81
N LEU A 47 13.94 3.26 2.80
CA LEU A 47 15.29 2.87 2.40
C LEU A 47 15.20 1.69 1.44
N GLY A 48 15.92 1.77 0.33
CA GLY A 48 16.03 0.69 -0.63
C GLY A 48 17.46 0.23 -0.82
N TYR A 49 17.62 -1.08 -1.04
CA TYR A 49 18.89 -1.72 -1.32
C TYR A 49 18.83 -2.56 -2.59
N LYS A 50 19.72 -2.29 -3.52
CA LYS A 50 19.91 -3.03 -4.77
C LYS A 50 20.99 -4.09 -4.55
N PHE A 51 20.59 -5.35 -4.41
CA PHE A 51 21.53 -6.47 -4.31
C PHE A 51 22.32 -6.62 -5.61
N ASP A 52 21.59 -6.56 -6.71
CA ASP A 52 22.10 -6.60 -8.08
C ASP A 52 21.18 -5.81 -9.04
N LYS A 53 21.31 -6.03 -10.36
CA LYS A 53 20.48 -5.36 -11.37
C LYS A 53 19.03 -5.84 -11.40
N SER A 54 18.76 -6.97 -10.75
CA SER A 54 17.47 -7.67 -10.81
C SER A 54 16.76 -7.73 -9.47
N THR A 55 17.45 -7.50 -8.35
CA THR A 55 16.91 -7.74 -7.01
C THR A 55 17.00 -6.47 -6.18
N ILE A 56 15.84 -5.96 -5.74
CA ILE A 56 15.72 -4.73 -4.96
C ILE A 56 14.85 -5.03 -3.74
N LEU A 57 15.36 -4.71 -2.57
CA LEU A 57 14.59 -4.65 -1.33
C LEU A 57 14.31 -3.19 -1.00
N TYR A 58 13.09 -2.89 -0.66
CA TYR A 58 12.65 -1.58 -0.20
C TYR A 58 11.83 -1.75 1.09
N ALA A 59 12.06 -0.88 2.05
CA ALA A 59 11.26 -0.80 3.27
C ALA A 59 10.94 0.65 3.59
N GLU A 60 9.76 0.88 4.13
CA GLU A 60 9.23 2.20 4.43
C GLU A 60 8.55 2.19 5.80
N TYR A 61 8.82 3.21 6.60
CA TYR A 61 8.09 3.55 7.81
C TYR A 61 7.12 4.68 7.50
N LEU A 62 5.89 4.54 8.00
CA LEU A 62 4.81 5.51 7.80
C LEU A 62 4.31 5.97 9.17
N LYS A 63 3.99 7.25 9.29
CA LYS A 63 3.44 7.83 10.51
C LYS A 63 2.42 8.91 10.18
N ALA A 64 1.23 8.75 10.71
CA ALA A 64 0.17 9.77 10.68
C ALA A 64 0.23 10.65 11.94
N ASP A 65 -0.37 11.84 11.87
CA ASP A 65 -0.44 12.74 13.02
C ASP A 65 -1.30 12.14 14.15
N LYS A 66 -2.43 11.53 13.78
CA LYS A 66 -3.42 10.99 14.71
C LYS A 66 -3.87 9.57 14.30
N PRO A 67 -4.20 8.71 15.25
CA PRO A 67 -4.91 7.47 14.95
C PRO A 67 -6.36 7.78 14.52
N VAL A 68 -6.98 6.86 13.78
CA VAL A 68 -8.37 7.03 13.31
C VAL A 68 -9.35 6.92 14.48
N LEU A 69 -9.14 5.94 15.36
CA LEU A 69 -9.98 5.70 16.53
C LEU A 69 -9.09 5.57 17.79
N PRO A 70 -8.67 6.70 18.38
CA PRO A 70 -7.75 6.69 19.53
C PRO A 70 -8.32 5.97 20.75
N GLU A 71 -9.63 6.07 20.99
CA GLU A 71 -10.34 5.41 22.09
C GLU A 71 -10.35 3.88 21.97
N GLN A 72 -10.12 3.32 20.80
CA GLN A 72 -10.02 1.90 20.53
C GLN A 72 -8.56 1.40 20.51
N GLY A 73 -7.60 2.29 20.78
CA GLY A 73 -6.19 1.94 20.80
C GLY A 73 -5.57 1.74 19.42
N TYR A 74 -6.17 2.28 18.35
CA TYR A 74 -5.65 2.18 17.00
C TYR A 74 -4.30 2.87 16.85
N SER A 75 -3.43 2.28 16.04
CA SER A 75 -2.11 2.81 15.78
C SER A 75 -2.14 3.99 14.80
N LYS A 76 -1.11 4.81 14.85
CA LYS A 76 -0.85 5.87 13.87
C LYS A 76 0.46 5.68 13.10
N ALA A 77 1.17 4.61 13.37
CA ALA A 77 2.45 4.32 12.73
C ALA A 77 2.53 2.87 12.31
N GLY A 78 3.12 2.65 11.16
CA GLY A 78 3.27 1.35 10.55
C GLY A 78 4.48 1.27 9.64
N TRP A 79 4.61 0.18 8.93
CA TRP A 79 5.68 -0.05 7.99
C TRP A 79 5.24 -0.96 6.85
N ALA A 80 5.98 -0.89 5.75
CA ALA A 80 5.86 -1.81 4.63
C ALA A 80 7.25 -2.21 4.14
N ALA A 81 7.36 -3.41 3.58
CA ALA A 81 8.58 -3.86 2.92
C ALA A 81 8.23 -4.63 1.65
N ARG A 82 9.07 -4.49 0.62
CA ARG A 82 8.86 -5.14 -0.66
C ARG A 82 10.19 -5.59 -1.24
N LEU A 83 10.23 -6.84 -1.71
CA LEU A 83 11.33 -7.42 -2.45
C LEU A 83 10.88 -7.66 -3.88
N ASP A 84 11.51 -6.97 -4.81
CA ASP A 84 11.31 -7.16 -6.25
C ASP A 84 12.42 -8.02 -6.84
N TYR A 85 12.04 -8.93 -7.73
CA TYR A 85 12.97 -9.74 -8.51
C TYR A 85 12.66 -9.63 -9.99
N LYS A 86 13.67 -9.22 -10.78
CA LYS A 86 13.56 -8.90 -12.20
C LYS A 86 12.57 -7.76 -12.46
N GLY A 87 11.90 -7.77 -13.60
CA GLY A 87 10.89 -6.81 -14.02
C GLY A 87 10.45 -7.10 -15.44
N ALA A 88 9.16 -7.17 -15.66
CA ALA A 88 8.59 -7.25 -17.01
C ALA A 88 8.84 -5.92 -17.75
N LYS A 89 9.15 -5.99 -19.03
CA LYS A 89 9.42 -4.83 -19.88
C LYS A 89 8.46 -4.85 -21.07
N TYR A 90 7.64 -3.83 -21.23
CA TYR A 90 6.62 -3.74 -22.30
C TYR A 90 7.16 -3.96 -23.70
N ASN A 91 8.41 -3.56 -23.95
CA ASN A 91 9.06 -3.70 -25.27
C ASN A 91 9.79 -5.03 -25.48
N ASN A 92 9.78 -5.93 -24.48
CA ASN A 92 10.50 -7.21 -24.51
C ASN A 92 9.58 -8.38 -24.18
N PRO A 93 8.87 -8.95 -25.18
CA PRO A 93 8.06 -10.14 -24.99
C PRO A 93 8.86 -11.28 -24.36
N GLY A 94 8.24 -12.01 -23.42
CA GLY A 94 8.88 -13.05 -22.62
C GLY A 94 9.59 -12.54 -21.36
N SER A 95 9.76 -11.23 -21.19
CA SER A 95 10.28 -10.68 -19.93
C SER A 95 9.25 -10.81 -18.82
N TRP A 96 9.74 -11.06 -17.59
CA TRP A 96 8.90 -11.22 -16.42
C TRP A 96 9.55 -10.67 -15.16
N GLY A 97 8.74 -10.43 -14.17
CA GLY A 97 9.17 -10.03 -12.85
C GLY A 97 8.18 -10.52 -11.80
N THR A 98 8.64 -10.59 -10.57
CA THR A 98 7.83 -10.96 -9.42
C THR A 98 8.22 -10.13 -8.22
N TYR A 99 7.30 -9.99 -7.28
CA TYR A 99 7.58 -9.37 -6.01
C TYR A 99 6.82 -10.05 -4.89
N VAL A 100 7.35 -9.87 -3.68
CA VAL A 100 6.62 -10.11 -2.44
C VAL A 100 6.67 -8.83 -1.60
N ALA A 101 5.53 -8.45 -1.05
CA ALA A 101 5.42 -7.33 -0.13
C ALA A 101 4.74 -7.76 1.16
N TYR A 102 5.09 -7.09 2.24
CA TYR A 102 4.44 -7.21 3.53
C TYR A 102 4.10 -5.84 4.06
N TYR A 103 2.91 -5.73 4.62
CA TYR A 103 2.36 -4.49 5.15
C TYR A 103 1.95 -4.69 6.62
N ASP A 104 2.22 -3.69 7.43
CA ASP A 104 1.67 -3.49 8.76
C ASP A 104 1.35 -2.00 8.87
N GLN A 105 0.27 -1.59 8.20
CA GLN A 105 -0.12 -0.22 8.01
C GLN A 105 -1.46 0.03 8.71
N PRO A 106 -1.50 0.84 9.78
CA PRO A 106 -2.74 1.22 10.43
C PRO A 106 -3.61 2.08 9.49
N ALA A 107 -4.90 2.10 9.76
CA ALA A 107 -5.87 2.84 8.96
C ALA A 107 -5.49 4.33 8.78
N ALA A 108 -4.86 4.92 9.79
CA ALA A 108 -4.42 6.31 9.76
C ALA A 108 -3.37 6.63 8.67
N THR A 109 -2.67 5.63 8.15
CA THR A 109 -1.61 5.79 7.12
C THR A 109 -2.07 5.41 5.72
N ILE A 110 -3.34 5.06 5.55
CA ILE A 110 -3.92 4.65 4.27
C ILE A 110 -4.90 5.71 3.82
N TYR A 111 -4.74 6.20 2.59
CA TYR A 111 -5.71 7.05 1.95
C TYR A 111 -6.62 6.22 1.03
N ASP A 112 -7.90 6.53 1.07
CA ASP A 112 -8.88 5.94 0.18
C ASP A 112 -8.53 6.22 -1.28
N HIS A 113 -8.80 5.27 -2.17
CA HIS A 113 -8.52 5.35 -3.61
C HIS A 113 -7.04 5.47 -4.03
N THR A 114 -6.08 5.26 -3.12
CA THR A 114 -4.64 5.32 -3.46
C THR A 114 -3.97 3.96 -3.64
N SER A 115 -4.66 2.88 -3.29
CA SER A 115 -4.14 1.52 -3.48
C SER A 115 -4.82 0.82 -4.67
N GLU A 116 -4.08 -0.04 -5.38
CA GLU A 116 -4.63 -0.91 -6.42
C GLU A 116 -5.62 -1.94 -5.86
N MET A 117 -5.54 -2.20 -4.56
CA MET A 117 -6.50 -2.98 -3.82
C MET A 117 -7.68 -2.12 -3.40
N ASP A 118 -8.87 -2.64 -3.57
CA ASP A 118 -10.05 -2.10 -2.90
C ASP A 118 -10.01 -2.52 -1.41
N VAL A 119 -8.98 -2.00 -0.71
CA VAL A 119 -8.84 -2.19 0.75
C VAL A 119 -10.03 -1.63 1.52
N ASN A 120 -10.94 -0.94 0.83
CA ASN A 120 -12.14 -0.36 1.41
C ASN A 120 -13.26 -1.38 1.65
N LYS A 121 -13.07 -2.64 1.26
CA LYS A 121 -14.09 -3.68 1.33
C LYS A 121 -13.56 -4.97 1.95
N MET A 122 -13.07 -4.90 3.16
CA MET A 122 -12.78 -6.11 3.93
C MET A 122 -14.04 -6.63 4.64
N TYR A 123 -14.15 -7.92 4.79
CA TYR A 123 -15.26 -8.59 5.46
C TYR A 123 -14.97 -8.78 6.95
N ASP A 124 -15.84 -8.27 7.81
CA ASP A 124 -15.85 -8.66 9.22
C ASP A 124 -16.45 -10.07 9.33
N THR A 125 -15.59 -11.05 9.61
CA THR A 125 -15.98 -12.46 9.72
C THR A 125 -16.93 -12.75 10.89
N ARG A 126 -17.06 -11.85 11.88
CA ARG A 126 -17.97 -12.00 13.02
C ARG A 126 -19.38 -11.53 12.71
N THR A 127 -19.50 -10.45 11.96
CA THR A 127 -20.79 -9.83 11.66
C THR A 127 -21.32 -10.17 10.28
N ASN A 128 -20.48 -10.81 9.45
CA ASN A 128 -20.74 -11.10 8.03
C ASN A 128 -21.18 -9.83 7.28
N ARG A 129 -20.58 -8.69 7.64
CA ARG A 129 -20.84 -7.39 7.02
C ARG A 129 -19.59 -6.90 6.33
N GLU A 130 -19.79 -6.30 5.20
CA GLU A 130 -18.77 -5.48 4.53
C GLU A 130 -18.50 -4.24 5.40
N LEU A 131 -17.25 -4.07 5.83
CA LEU A 131 -16.82 -2.90 6.58
C LEU A 131 -16.00 -2.02 5.66
N VAL A 132 -16.26 -0.73 5.72
CA VAL A 132 -15.41 0.26 5.07
C VAL A 132 -14.07 0.27 5.80
N THR A 133 -13.00 -0.10 5.11
CA THR A 133 -11.67 -0.37 5.68
C THR A 133 -10.90 0.86 6.11
N GLY A 134 -11.40 2.06 5.82
CA GLY A 134 -10.87 3.28 6.40
C GLY A 134 -10.73 3.22 7.92
N TYR A 135 -11.12 2.08 8.52
CA TYR A 135 -11.10 1.86 9.98
C TYR A 135 -10.33 0.62 10.43
N ALA A 136 -9.66 -0.10 9.55
CA ALA A 136 -8.99 -1.35 9.94
C ALA A 136 -7.49 -1.39 9.66
N GLY A 137 -7.02 -0.60 8.71
CA GLY A 137 -5.66 -0.75 8.21
C GLY A 137 -5.43 -2.08 7.50
N ILE A 138 -4.22 -2.34 7.06
CA ILE A 138 -3.82 -3.60 6.40
C ILE A 138 -2.60 -4.21 7.08
N LYS A 139 -2.68 -5.51 7.35
CA LYS A 139 -1.56 -6.32 7.82
C LYS A 139 -1.56 -7.65 7.10
N GLY A 140 -0.48 -7.95 6.39
CA GLY A 140 -0.38 -9.18 5.62
C GLY A 140 0.56 -9.06 4.45
N TYR A 141 0.44 -9.97 3.51
CA TYR A 141 1.38 -10.05 2.39
C TYR A 141 0.68 -10.02 1.04
N GLU A 142 1.45 -9.59 0.07
CA GLU A 142 1.09 -9.55 -1.34
C GLU A 142 2.18 -10.24 -2.16
N ILE A 143 1.77 -11.03 -3.16
CA ILE A 143 2.66 -11.62 -4.14
C ILE A 143 2.16 -11.23 -5.52
N GLY A 144 3.05 -10.68 -6.34
CA GLY A 144 2.72 -10.30 -7.71
C GLY A 144 3.67 -10.89 -8.72
N VAL A 145 3.13 -11.19 -9.90
CA VAL A 145 3.88 -11.64 -11.08
C VAL A 145 3.41 -10.85 -12.29
N ASN A 146 4.37 -10.31 -13.04
CA ASN A 146 4.12 -9.62 -14.30
C ASN A 146 4.83 -10.36 -15.43
N TYR A 147 4.18 -10.50 -16.58
CA TYR A 147 4.73 -11.16 -17.76
C TYR A 147 4.35 -10.41 -19.03
N THR A 148 5.33 -10.07 -19.84
CA THR A 148 5.10 -9.43 -21.13
C THR A 148 4.76 -10.47 -22.19
N VAL A 149 3.48 -10.58 -22.50
CA VAL A 149 2.94 -11.57 -23.47
C VAL A 149 3.32 -11.21 -24.91
N ALA A 150 3.15 -9.94 -25.24
CA ALA A 150 3.50 -9.38 -26.54
C ALA A 150 4.00 -7.94 -26.35
N ARG A 151 4.53 -7.33 -27.40
CA ARG A 151 4.97 -5.94 -27.34
C ARG A 151 3.79 -5.04 -26.91
N ASN A 152 4.00 -4.29 -25.83
CA ASN A 152 3.00 -3.42 -25.17
C ASN A 152 1.80 -4.16 -24.57
N VAL A 153 1.87 -5.48 -24.41
CA VAL A 153 0.83 -6.29 -23.74
C VAL A 153 1.47 -7.02 -22.56
N MET A 154 0.98 -6.73 -21.35
CA MET A 154 1.50 -7.31 -20.12
C MET A 154 0.36 -7.97 -19.35
N ALA A 155 0.56 -9.23 -18.98
CA ALA A 155 -0.31 -9.93 -18.02
C ALA A 155 0.23 -9.71 -16.60
N ALA A 156 -0.66 -9.42 -15.66
CA ALA A 156 -0.36 -9.32 -14.25
C ALA A 156 -1.22 -10.29 -13.45
N PHE A 157 -0.65 -10.87 -12.42
CA PHE A 157 -1.33 -11.68 -11.42
C PHE A 157 -0.88 -11.21 -10.04
N ASN A 158 -1.84 -10.90 -9.16
CA ASN A 158 -1.60 -10.50 -7.79
C ASN A 158 -2.44 -11.36 -6.83
N TYR A 159 -1.82 -11.76 -5.74
CA TYR A 159 -2.47 -12.46 -4.64
C TYR A 159 -2.22 -11.68 -3.35
N PHE A 160 -3.29 -11.46 -2.60
CA PHE A 160 -3.31 -10.74 -1.34
C PHE A 160 -3.89 -11.62 -0.23
N ASP A 161 -3.26 -11.64 0.93
CA ASP A 161 -3.79 -12.25 2.15
C ASP A 161 -3.60 -11.26 3.30
N TYR A 162 -4.66 -10.56 3.66
CA TYR A 162 -4.63 -9.47 4.60
C TYR A 162 -5.60 -9.67 5.76
N GLN A 163 -5.25 -9.07 6.88
CA GLN A 163 -6.14 -8.77 7.99
C GLN A 163 -6.05 -7.29 8.33
N GLY A 164 -7.00 -6.77 9.09
CA GLY A 164 -6.91 -5.41 9.61
C GLY A 164 -5.72 -5.27 10.57
N ALA A 165 -4.90 -4.23 10.38
CA ALA A 165 -3.78 -3.93 11.27
C ALA A 165 -4.28 -3.49 12.65
N ASP A 166 -5.34 -2.68 12.68
CA ASP A 166 -5.97 -2.18 13.90
C ASP A 166 -7.12 -3.07 14.39
N ASN A 167 -7.66 -3.93 13.52
CA ASN A 167 -8.74 -4.87 13.87
C ASN A 167 -8.54 -6.21 13.15
N ASN A 168 -7.89 -7.16 13.83
CA ASN A 168 -7.54 -8.48 13.30
C ASN A 168 -8.73 -9.43 13.05
N ASN A 169 -9.95 -9.06 13.41
CA ASN A 169 -11.16 -9.82 13.07
C ASN A 169 -11.59 -9.60 11.62
N ILE A 170 -11.07 -8.57 10.98
CA ILE A 170 -11.30 -8.27 9.59
C ILE A 170 -10.22 -8.99 8.79
N LYS A 171 -10.61 -9.84 7.85
CA LYS A 171 -9.68 -10.61 7.00
C LYS A 171 -10.21 -10.62 5.59
N ASP A 172 -9.30 -10.53 4.63
CA ASP A 172 -9.63 -10.69 3.21
C ASP A 172 -8.51 -11.39 2.45
N ARG A 173 -8.90 -12.14 1.42
CA ARG A 173 -8.03 -12.78 0.45
C ARG A 173 -8.54 -12.46 -0.94
N MET A 174 -7.67 -11.92 -1.75
CA MET A 174 -8.04 -11.54 -3.10
C MET A 174 -7.01 -12.08 -4.10
N MET A 175 -7.50 -12.50 -5.25
CA MET A 175 -6.71 -12.74 -6.45
C MET A 175 -7.16 -11.80 -7.54
N TRP A 176 -6.22 -11.11 -8.15
CA TRP A 176 -6.49 -10.19 -9.23
C TRP A 176 -5.63 -10.49 -10.44
N THR A 177 -6.26 -10.47 -11.62
CA THR A 177 -5.58 -10.69 -12.90
C THR A 177 -5.93 -9.58 -13.86
N GLN A 178 -4.95 -9.11 -14.61
CA GLN A 178 -5.09 -8.05 -15.60
C GLN A 178 -4.31 -8.44 -16.88
N LEU A 179 -4.82 -8.02 -18.03
CA LEU A 179 -4.16 -8.12 -19.34
C LEU A 179 -4.11 -6.74 -19.99
#